data_c3f689f6d37aa04f019aad7d768e0cbf
#
_entry.id   c3f689f6d37aa04f019aad7d768e0cbf
#
_cell.length_a   1.000
_cell.length_b   1.000
_cell.length_c   1.000
_cell.angle_alpha   90.00
_cell.angle_beta   90.00
_cell.angle_gamma   90.00
#
_symmetry.space_group_name_H-M   'P 1'
#
loop_
_entity.id
_entity.type
_entity.pdbx_description
1 polymer ?
#
loop_
_entity_poly.entity_id
_entity_poly.type
_entity_poly.pdbx_seq_one_letter_code
_entity_poly.pdbx_strand_id
1 'polypeptide(L)'
;MKVTVIGGGSTYTPELVSGFLARLERFPLSELWLMDIDPQRLDIVGGFAQRIVENHGSPFKVVLSTNQREAVSGASYVTTQLRVGQMEARRRDEYLGLRHGLIGQETTGVGGMAKAMRTIPVVLKIAQDMRDLAPGAMLVNFTNPAGLVTQALSQYASDVPSVGVCNVPITTKMSMLSRLEKGLDQSIDPERAELKTLGLNHLSWHRGFTVDGEDVWPQVMASYLAELRSQEHPEWDPRTVEVLGMIPNYYLQYFYHTDKKLAAQAKWPPSRADEVIVVEEALLRQYTDPALKEPPADLMKRGGAYYSTVATQLLTAHYNNLGETHVVNIPNQGAVPEWPANWVLEMPASVSRSGIQPIPTQPLPPACFGLIAQVKSFELLTVEAAVHGDRDAAYQALLAHPLGPTADKVQAVLDDMLETHRDYLPQFWD
;
A
#
# COMPACT_ATOMS: atom_id res chain seq x y z
N MET A 1 13.08 5.99 21.63
CA MET A 1 12.14 6.51 20.62
C MET A 1 10.89 5.64 20.60
N LYS A 2 9.71 6.25 20.48
CA LYS A 2 8.40 5.56 20.44
C LYS A 2 7.91 5.49 18.97
N VAL A 3 7.55 4.29 18.52
CA VAL A 3 6.82 4.06 17.27
C VAL A 3 5.45 3.47 17.59
N THR A 4 4.40 3.98 16.96
CA THR A 4 3.04 3.49 17.13
C THR A 4 2.52 2.88 15.85
N VAL A 5 1.93 1.69 15.94
CA VAL A 5 1.30 0.96 14.83
C VAL A 5 -0.21 0.94 15.05
N ILE A 6 -0.97 1.63 14.21
CA ILE A 6 -2.43 1.57 14.20
C ILE A 6 -2.87 0.45 13.26
N GLY A 7 -3.61 -0.51 13.79
CA GLY A 7 -3.88 -1.82 13.18
C GLY A 7 -2.89 -2.88 13.66
N GLY A 8 -2.45 -2.78 14.92
CA GLY A 8 -1.47 -3.68 15.55
C GLY A 8 -1.90 -5.14 15.64
N GLY A 9 -3.21 -5.43 15.56
CA GLY A 9 -3.78 -6.77 15.45
C GLY A 9 -3.68 -7.39 14.04
N SER A 10 -3.01 -6.73 13.10
CA SER A 10 -2.75 -7.30 11.77
C SER A 10 -1.82 -8.51 11.85
N THR A 11 -2.15 -9.57 11.11
CA THR A 11 -1.27 -10.76 11.01
C THR A 11 0.11 -10.46 10.40
N TYR A 12 0.34 -9.25 9.86
CA TYR A 12 1.66 -8.75 9.43
C TYR A 12 2.52 -8.16 10.55
N THR A 13 1.94 -7.83 11.68
CA THR A 13 2.69 -7.21 12.80
C THR A 13 3.94 -7.98 13.20
N PRO A 14 3.95 -9.34 13.23
CA PRO A 14 5.17 -10.10 13.54
C PRO A 14 6.31 -9.87 12.56
N GLU A 15 6.04 -9.73 11.27
CA GLU A 15 7.06 -9.39 10.27
C GLU A 15 7.60 -7.97 10.49
N LEU A 16 6.73 -7.01 10.79
CA LEU A 16 7.14 -5.63 11.08
C LEU A 16 8.06 -5.58 12.32
N VAL A 17 7.76 -6.36 13.37
CA VAL A 17 8.61 -6.51 14.55
C VAL A 17 9.98 -7.04 14.19
N SER A 18 10.06 -8.08 13.34
CA SER A 18 11.34 -8.62 12.85
C SER A 18 12.14 -7.58 12.06
N GLY A 19 11.46 -6.75 11.28
CA GLY A 19 12.09 -5.63 10.56
C GLY A 19 12.74 -4.60 11.50
N PHE A 20 12.10 -4.28 12.62
CA PHE A 20 12.69 -3.39 13.64
C PHE A 20 13.87 -4.06 14.35
N LEU A 21 13.75 -5.34 14.71
CA LEU A 21 14.84 -6.10 15.35
C LEU A 21 16.10 -6.13 14.47
N ALA A 22 15.92 -6.31 13.17
CA ALA A 22 17.04 -6.32 12.20
C ALA A 22 17.75 -4.96 12.04
N ARG A 23 17.18 -3.86 12.55
CA ARG A 23 17.70 -2.49 12.35
C ARG A 23 18.00 -1.74 13.64
N LEU A 24 18.07 -2.41 14.78
CA LEU A 24 18.27 -1.80 16.10
C LEU A 24 19.51 -0.93 16.19
N GLU A 25 20.62 -1.32 15.54
CA GLU A 25 21.86 -0.54 15.53
C GLU A 25 21.69 0.81 14.81
N ARG A 26 20.83 0.88 13.80
CA ARG A 26 20.59 2.08 12.98
C ARG A 26 19.32 2.83 13.38
N PHE A 27 18.41 2.19 14.13
CA PHE A 27 17.12 2.77 14.52
C PHE A 27 16.83 2.46 16.00
N PRO A 28 17.18 3.37 16.95
CA PRO A 28 17.13 3.13 18.39
C PRO A 28 15.70 3.15 18.92
N LEU A 29 14.92 2.12 18.61
CA LEU A 29 13.56 1.92 19.10
C LEU A 29 13.60 1.59 20.58
N SER A 30 12.82 2.29 21.42
CA SER A 30 12.65 1.99 22.83
C SER A 30 11.28 1.41 23.15
N GLU A 31 10.25 1.87 22.44
CA GLU A 31 8.88 1.41 22.61
C GLU A 31 8.18 1.23 21.26
N LEU A 32 7.60 0.06 21.05
CA LEU A 32 6.68 -0.24 19.96
C LEU A 32 5.27 -0.38 20.54
N TRP A 33 4.41 0.57 20.21
CA TRP A 33 3.01 0.54 20.62
C TRP A 33 2.17 -0.09 19.51
N LEU A 34 1.48 -1.16 19.84
CA LEU A 34 0.54 -1.84 18.95
C LEU A 34 -0.88 -1.49 19.38
N MET A 35 -1.56 -0.72 18.56
CA MET A 35 -2.94 -0.31 18.81
C MET A 35 -3.89 -1.01 17.84
N ASP A 36 -4.93 -1.62 18.37
CA ASP A 36 -6.05 -2.15 17.57
C ASP A 36 -7.37 -1.97 18.32
N ILE A 37 -8.45 -1.81 17.56
CA ILE A 37 -9.81 -1.71 18.13
C ILE A 37 -10.38 -3.08 18.54
N ASP A 38 -9.81 -4.16 18.03
CA ASP A 38 -10.18 -5.54 18.34
C ASP A 38 -9.24 -6.09 19.42
N PRO A 39 -9.68 -6.15 20.70
CA PRO A 39 -8.82 -6.58 21.80
C PRO A 39 -8.40 -8.05 21.68
N GLN A 40 -9.26 -8.90 21.13
CA GLN A 40 -8.96 -10.33 20.98
C GLN A 40 -7.84 -10.55 19.94
N ARG A 41 -7.93 -9.86 18.83
CA ARG A 41 -6.91 -9.88 17.77
C ARG A 41 -5.59 -9.29 18.27
N LEU A 42 -5.68 -8.18 19.01
CA LEU A 42 -4.52 -7.52 19.61
C LEU A 42 -3.80 -8.42 20.60
N ASP A 43 -4.54 -9.12 21.48
CA ASP A 43 -3.95 -10.06 22.44
C ASP A 43 -3.21 -11.19 21.75
N ILE A 44 -3.78 -11.79 20.71
CA ILE A 44 -3.14 -12.89 19.97
C ILE A 44 -1.89 -12.40 19.25
N VAL A 45 -2.03 -11.38 18.40
CA VAL A 45 -0.94 -10.90 17.53
C VAL A 45 0.11 -10.13 18.35
N GLY A 46 -0.34 -9.28 19.27
CA GLY A 46 0.53 -8.50 20.14
C GLY A 46 1.29 -9.37 21.14
N GLY A 47 0.61 -10.36 21.73
CA GLY A 47 1.27 -11.35 22.61
C GLY A 47 2.33 -12.17 21.85
N PHE A 48 2.09 -12.52 20.60
CA PHE A 48 3.11 -13.14 19.75
C PHE A 48 4.26 -12.17 19.44
N ALA A 49 3.96 -10.91 19.12
CA ALA A 49 4.98 -9.88 18.93
C ALA A 49 5.87 -9.68 20.16
N GLN A 50 5.31 -9.71 21.37
CA GLN A 50 6.06 -9.66 22.64
C GLN A 50 6.99 -10.86 22.76
N ARG A 51 6.53 -12.08 22.47
CA ARG A 51 7.38 -13.29 22.52
C ARG A 51 8.54 -13.25 21.52
N ILE A 52 8.34 -12.70 20.32
CA ILE A 52 9.43 -12.50 19.35
C ILE A 52 10.49 -11.58 19.97
N VAL A 53 10.08 -10.43 20.52
CA VAL A 53 11.01 -9.46 21.12
C VAL A 53 11.73 -10.02 22.34
N GLU A 54 11.03 -10.78 23.19
CA GLU A 54 11.61 -11.50 24.33
C GLU A 54 12.66 -12.52 23.89
N ASN A 55 12.40 -13.27 22.82
CA ASN A 55 13.34 -14.23 22.25
C ASN A 55 14.64 -13.58 21.75
N HIS A 56 14.58 -12.29 21.41
CA HIS A 56 15.73 -11.48 20.99
C HIS A 56 16.32 -10.62 22.13
N GLY A 57 16.07 -10.97 23.41
CA GLY A 57 16.65 -10.29 24.58
C GLY A 57 15.96 -8.98 24.96
N SER A 58 14.74 -8.73 24.50
CA SER A 58 13.91 -7.57 24.86
C SER A 58 14.59 -6.20 24.61
N PRO A 59 15.11 -5.95 23.41
CA PRO A 59 15.85 -4.71 23.11
C PRO A 59 14.94 -3.46 23.11
N PHE A 60 13.64 -3.62 22.99
CA PHE A 60 12.62 -2.59 23.16
C PHE A 60 11.35 -3.18 23.77
N LYS A 61 10.51 -2.29 24.32
CA LYS A 61 9.24 -2.70 24.92
C LYS A 61 8.12 -2.74 23.87
N VAL A 62 7.31 -3.80 23.86
CA VAL A 62 6.06 -3.86 23.09
C VAL A 62 4.89 -3.59 24.02
N VAL A 63 4.11 -2.54 23.71
CA VAL A 63 2.96 -2.09 24.49
C VAL A 63 1.69 -2.31 23.65
N LEU A 64 0.68 -2.95 24.24
CA LEU A 64 -0.62 -3.18 23.60
C LEU A 64 -1.63 -2.15 24.14
N SER A 65 -2.41 -1.51 23.27
CA SER A 65 -3.45 -0.57 23.67
C SER A 65 -4.63 -0.63 22.72
N THR A 66 -5.83 -0.56 23.25
CA THR A 66 -7.08 -0.34 22.47
C THR A 66 -7.45 1.14 22.39
N ASN A 67 -6.67 2.02 23.03
CA ASN A 67 -6.88 3.45 23.04
C ASN A 67 -5.95 4.17 22.05
N GLN A 68 -6.50 4.64 20.93
CA GLN A 68 -5.73 5.31 19.86
C GLN A 68 -5.01 6.57 20.37
N ARG A 69 -5.65 7.40 21.16
CA ARG A 69 -5.05 8.64 21.66
C ARG A 69 -3.86 8.38 22.60
N GLU A 70 -3.99 7.37 23.45
CA GLU A 70 -2.89 6.91 24.32
C GLU A 70 -1.72 6.39 23.49
N ALA A 71 -2.00 5.54 22.49
CA ALA A 71 -0.98 4.98 21.64
C ALA A 71 -0.24 6.04 20.81
N VAL A 72 -0.95 7.03 20.28
CA VAL A 72 -0.38 8.12 19.47
C VAL A 72 0.42 9.12 20.33
N SER A 73 0.02 9.36 21.58
CA SER A 73 0.63 10.37 22.45
C SER A 73 2.15 10.20 22.56
N GLY A 74 2.91 11.23 22.21
CA GLY A 74 4.37 11.26 22.27
C GLY A 74 5.10 10.33 21.28
N ALA A 75 4.41 9.79 20.28
CA ALA A 75 5.03 9.00 19.23
C ALA A 75 5.99 9.87 18.39
N SER A 76 7.11 9.32 17.98
CA SER A 76 8.00 9.92 16.97
C SER A 76 7.53 9.56 15.53
N TYR A 77 6.97 8.37 15.39
CA TYR A 77 6.40 7.87 14.15
C TYR A 77 5.10 7.12 14.42
N VAL A 78 4.14 7.29 13.52
CA VAL A 78 2.90 6.52 13.51
C VAL A 78 2.81 5.78 12.19
N THR A 79 2.64 4.47 12.22
CA THR A 79 2.42 3.66 11.02
C THR A 79 0.97 3.15 11.01
N THR A 80 0.33 3.16 9.86
CA THR A 80 -1.03 2.64 9.72
C THR A 80 -1.05 1.40 8.83
N GLN A 81 -1.65 0.32 9.31
CA GLN A 81 -1.88 -0.93 8.58
C GLN A 81 -3.28 -1.50 8.85
N LEU A 82 -4.21 -0.60 9.12
CA LEU A 82 -5.56 -0.94 9.50
C LEU A 82 -6.44 -1.36 8.30
N ARG A 83 -7.51 -2.06 8.60
CA ARG A 83 -8.54 -2.43 7.63
C ARG A 83 -9.91 -2.24 8.25
N VAL A 84 -10.59 -1.15 7.87
CA VAL A 84 -11.96 -0.88 8.34
C VAL A 84 -12.90 -1.98 7.84
N GLY A 85 -13.62 -2.64 8.76
CA GLY A 85 -14.49 -3.76 8.47
C GLY A 85 -13.78 -5.10 8.23
N GLN A 86 -12.47 -5.18 8.53
CA GLN A 86 -11.64 -6.38 8.47
C GLN A 86 -11.71 -7.09 7.09
N MET A 87 -11.52 -8.41 7.05
CA MET A 87 -11.51 -9.19 5.80
C MET A 87 -12.90 -9.38 5.23
N GLU A 88 -13.94 -9.33 6.06
CA GLU A 88 -15.32 -9.42 5.56
C GLU A 88 -15.70 -8.20 4.71
N ALA A 89 -15.32 -6.99 5.10
CA ALA A 89 -15.54 -5.83 4.24
C ALA A 89 -14.75 -5.92 2.93
N ARG A 90 -13.51 -6.45 2.95
CA ARG A 90 -12.75 -6.73 1.73
C ARG A 90 -13.49 -7.71 0.82
N ARG A 91 -14.03 -8.79 1.38
CA ARG A 91 -14.81 -9.77 0.64
C ARG A 91 -16.01 -9.10 -0.05
N ARG A 92 -16.72 -8.24 0.69
CA ARG A 92 -17.84 -7.44 0.13
C ARG A 92 -17.37 -6.52 -1.00
N ASP A 93 -16.19 -5.88 -0.91
CA ASP A 93 -15.60 -5.06 -1.98
C ASP A 93 -15.39 -5.87 -3.26
N GLU A 94 -14.82 -7.09 -3.13
CA GLU A 94 -14.51 -7.95 -4.28
C GLU A 94 -15.81 -8.44 -4.95
N TYR A 95 -16.80 -8.88 -4.17
CA TYR A 95 -18.09 -9.34 -4.69
C TYR A 95 -19.01 -8.21 -5.17
N LEU A 96 -18.81 -6.96 -4.71
CA LEU A 96 -19.53 -5.80 -5.23
C LEU A 96 -19.27 -5.64 -6.74
N GLY A 97 -18.00 -5.66 -7.17
CA GLY A 97 -17.67 -5.62 -8.59
C GLY A 97 -18.35 -6.76 -9.37
N LEU A 98 -18.23 -7.98 -8.87
CA LEU A 98 -18.78 -9.16 -9.54
C LEU A 98 -20.31 -9.07 -9.74
N ARG A 99 -21.07 -8.59 -8.73
CA ARG A 99 -22.54 -8.44 -8.82
C ARG A 99 -22.97 -7.53 -9.97
N HIS A 100 -22.13 -6.58 -10.33
CA HIS A 100 -22.42 -5.60 -11.38
C HIS A 100 -21.68 -5.87 -12.70
N GLY A 101 -21.00 -7.04 -12.83
CA GLY A 101 -20.22 -7.38 -14.02
C GLY A 101 -18.95 -6.50 -14.19
N LEU A 102 -18.46 -5.95 -13.10
CA LEU A 102 -17.25 -5.13 -13.02
C LEU A 102 -16.10 -5.90 -12.35
N ILE A 103 -14.87 -5.37 -12.46
CA ILE A 103 -13.72 -5.93 -11.76
C ILE A 103 -13.95 -5.92 -10.26
N GLY A 104 -13.85 -7.09 -9.64
CA GLY A 104 -13.87 -7.30 -8.19
C GLY A 104 -12.44 -7.24 -7.62
N GLN A 105 -12.09 -6.09 -7.05
CA GLN A 105 -10.75 -5.87 -6.49
C GLN A 105 -10.81 -4.84 -5.34
N GLU A 106 -10.06 -5.09 -4.25
CA GLU A 106 -10.16 -4.29 -3.02
C GLU A 106 -9.53 -2.88 -3.08
N THR A 107 -8.71 -2.58 -4.09
CA THR A 107 -7.96 -1.30 -4.16
C THR A 107 -8.11 -0.59 -5.51
N THR A 108 -8.83 -1.20 -6.45
CA THR A 108 -9.02 -0.71 -7.81
C THR A 108 -10.51 -0.78 -8.16
N GLY A 109 -11.00 0.17 -8.96
CA GLY A 109 -12.41 0.20 -9.37
C GLY A 109 -13.38 0.42 -8.20
N VAL A 110 -14.57 -0.17 -8.32
CA VAL A 110 -15.67 0.03 -7.36
C VAL A 110 -15.33 -0.45 -5.96
N GLY A 111 -14.62 -1.57 -5.82
CA GLY A 111 -14.19 -2.08 -4.51
C GLY A 111 -13.13 -1.19 -3.87
N GLY A 112 -12.20 -0.64 -4.68
CA GLY A 112 -11.23 0.34 -4.21
C GLY A 112 -11.89 1.62 -3.70
N MET A 113 -12.93 2.10 -4.38
CA MET A 113 -13.72 3.23 -3.93
C MET A 113 -14.43 2.96 -2.61
N ALA A 114 -15.15 1.85 -2.50
CA ALA A 114 -15.84 1.46 -1.27
C ALA A 114 -14.87 1.40 -0.08
N LYS A 115 -13.69 0.80 -0.28
CA LYS A 115 -12.66 0.74 0.74
C LYS A 115 -12.10 2.12 1.10
N ALA A 116 -11.85 2.99 0.13
CA ALA A 116 -11.36 4.35 0.36
C ALA A 116 -12.36 5.16 1.19
N MET A 117 -13.65 5.15 0.81
CA MET A 117 -14.70 5.92 1.49
C MET A 117 -14.84 5.59 2.97
N ARG A 118 -14.66 4.32 3.37
CA ARG A 118 -14.70 3.95 4.80
C ARG A 118 -13.36 4.11 5.53
N THR A 119 -12.23 4.17 4.81
CA THR A 119 -10.89 4.22 5.39
C THR A 119 -10.39 5.65 5.62
N ILE A 120 -10.65 6.55 4.66
CA ILE A 120 -10.20 7.94 4.69
C ILE A 120 -10.62 8.68 5.97
N PRO A 121 -11.89 8.67 6.41
CA PRO A 121 -12.29 9.35 7.64
C PRO A 121 -11.53 8.84 8.88
N VAL A 122 -11.28 7.54 8.97
CA VAL A 122 -10.54 6.93 10.08
C VAL A 122 -9.08 7.42 10.10
N VAL A 123 -8.41 7.44 8.94
CA VAL A 123 -7.01 7.89 8.86
C VAL A 123 -6.89 9.40 9.11
N LEU A 124 -7.84 10.20 8.66
CA LEU A 124 -7.89 11.63 8.98
C LEU A 124 -8.09 11.89 10.49
N LYS A 125 -8.86 11.02 11.17
CA LYS A 125 -8.99 11.08 12.64
C LYS A 125 -7.67 10.73 13.34
N ILE A 126 -6.91 9.78 12.82
CA ILE A 126 -5.55 9.49 13.33
C ILE A 126 -4.64 10.71 13.15
N ALA A 127 -4.66 11.34 11.98
CA ALA A 127 -3.89 12.57 11.74
C ALA A 127 -4.30 13.70 12.71
N GLN A 128 -5.59 13.84 13.04
CA GLN A 128 -6.06 14.79 14.05
C GLN A 128 -5.48 14.46 15.43
N ASP A 129 -5.50 13.21 15.86
CA ASP A 129 -4.93 12.81 17.15
C ASP A 129 -3.40 13.02 17.18
N MET A 130 -2.70 12.82 16.04
CA MET A 130 -1.27 13.14 15.92
C MET A 130 -0.99 14.63 16.07
N ARG A 131 -1.80 15.48 15.45
CA ARG A 131 -1.70 16.96 15.59
C ARG A 131 -1.77 17.38 17.06
N ASP A 132 -2.70 16.79 17.81
CA ASP A 132 -2.93 17.12 19.20
C ASP A 132 -1.86 16.55 20.16
N LEU A 133 -1.40 15.32 19.91
CA LEU A 133 -0.69 14.48 20.91
C LEU A 133 0.75 14.10 20.52
N ALA A 134 1.11 14.26 19.27
CA ALA A 134 2.44 13.93 18.75
C ALA A 134 2.86 14.92 17.64
N PRO A 135 2.88 16.24 17.95
CA PRO A 135 3.20 17.25 16.94
C PRO A 135 4.59 17.03 16.35
N GLY A 136 4.67 17.06 15.02
CA GLY A 136 5.91 16.78 14.28
C GLY A 136 6.23 15.30 14.07
N ALA A 137 5.44 14.37 14.59
CA ALA A 137 5.56 12.97 14.26
C ALA A 137 5.23 12.73 12.77
N MET A 138 5.92 11.77 12.14
CA MET A 138 5.63 11.38 10.75
C MET A 138 4.62 10.23 10.72
N LEU A 139 3.60 10.36 9.87
CA LEU A 139 2.66 9.29 9.54
C LEU A 139 3.15 8.53 8.31
N VAL A 140 3.41 7.23 8.46
CA VAL A 140 3.74 6.32 7.35
C VAL A 140 2.53 5.44 7.07
N ASN A 141 1.84 5.73 5.98
CA ASN A 141 0.59 5.08 5.64
C ASN A 141 0.81 3.84 4.76
N PHE A 142 0.57 2.66 5.32
CA PHE A 142 0.44 1.39 4.58
C PHE A 142 -1.02 1.00 4.31
N THR A 143 -1.96 1.73 4.90
CA THR A 143 -3.37 1.41 4.76
C THR A 143 -3.84 1.68 3.34
N ASN A 144 -4.36 0.63 2.71
CA ASN A 144 -4.88 0.69 1.34
C ASN A 144 -6.33 1.23 1.29
N PRO A 145 -6.67 1.88 0.15
CA PRO A 145 -5.86 2.21 -1.02
C PRO A 145 -4.86 3.33 -0.73
N ALA A 146 -3.56 2.99 -0.74
CA ALA A 146 -2.54 3.90 -0.21
C ALA A 146 -2.47 5.24 -0.97
N GLY A 147 -2.68 5.25 -2.28
CA GLY A 147 -2.73 6.48 -3.08
C GLY A 147 -3.85 7.42 -2.66
N LEU A 148 -5.10 6.90 -2.57
CA LEU A 148 -6.28 7.68 -2.14
C LEU A 148 -6.15 8.19 -0.70
N VAL A 149 -5.69 7.33 0.22
CA VAL A 149 -5.50 7.73 1.62
C VAL A 149 -4.43 8.83 1.74
N THR A 150 -3.33 8.70 1.01
CA THR A 150 -2.27 9.72 1.01
C THR A 150 -2.74 11.02 0.33
N GLN A 151 -3.56 10.93 -0.73
CA GLN A 151 -4.19 12.12 -1.34
C GLN A 151 -5.08 12.84 -0.33
N ALA A 152 -5.90 12.11 0.44
CA ALA A 152 -6.74 12.69 1.48
C ALA A 152 -5.89 13.36 2.60
N LEU A 153 -4.84 12.70 3.07
CA LEU A 153 -3.90 13.28 4.04
C LEU A 153 -3.27 14.57 3.52
N SER A 154 -2.82 14.57 2.27
CA SER A 154 -2.23 15.76 1.63
C SER A 154 -3.21 16.94 1.52
N GLN A 155 -4.51 16.67 1.31
CA GLN A 155 -5.53 17.72 1.15
C GLN A 155 -6.10 18.21 2.48
N TYR A 156 -6.37 17.30 3.43
CA TYR A 156 -7.13 17.59 4.65
C TYR A 156 -6.31 17.55 5.95
N ALA A 157 -5.06 17.12 5.87
CA ALA A 157 -4.13 17.06 6.99
C ALA A 157 -2.69 17.41 6.57
N SER A 158 -2.52 18.41 5.71
CA SER A 158 -1.23 18.81 5.13
C SER A 158 -0.21 19.33 6.16
N ASP A 159 -0.64 19.68 7.35
CA ASP A 159 0.18 20.05 8.49
C ASP A 159 0.76 18.85 9.25
N VAL A 160 0.29 17.63 8.98
CA VAL A 160 0.85 16.39 9.54
C VAL A 160 1.81 15.78 8.50
N PRO A 161 3.12 15.70 8.79
CA PRO A 161 4.07 15.05 7.89
C PRO A 161 3.61 13.62 7.57
N SER A 162 3.36 13.32 6.30
CA SER A 162 2.82 12.02 5.93
C SER A 162 3.39 11.50 4.61
N VAL A 163 3.49 10.20 4.48
CA VAL A 163 3.92 9.49 3.26
C VAL A 163 3.14 8.18 3.11
N GLY A 164 2.72 7.87 1.90
CA GLY A 164 2.14 6.58 1.58
C GLY A 164 3.18 5.61 1.05
N VAL A 165 3.10 4.35 1.44
CA VAL A 165 4.02 3.31 1.01
C VAL A 165 3.28 2.08 0.52
N CYS A 166 3.90 1.37 -0.42
CA CYS A 166 3.40 0.12 -0.99
C CYS A 166 4.57 -0.87 -1.13
N ASN A 167 4.27 -2.15 -0.98
CA ASN A 167 5.30 -3.18 -1.16
C ASN A 167 5.57 -3.54 -2.62
N VAL A 168 4.74 -3.11 -3.58
CA VAL A 168 4.93 -3.46 -5.00
C VAL A 168 6.27 -2.95 -5.54
N PRO A 169 6.68 -1.68 -5.33
CA PRO A 169 7.96 -1.22 -5.83
C PRO A 169 9.16 -2.02 -5.28
N ILE A 170 9.19 -2.32 -3.97
CA ILE A 170 10.27 -3.12 -3.39
C ILE A 170 10.26 -4.56 -3.90
N THR A 171 9.10 -5.18 -4.02
CA THR A 171 8.97 -6.53 -4.58
C THR A 171 9.48 -6.58 -6.03
N THR A 172 9.14 -5.57 -6.82
CA THR A 172 9.63 -5.43 -8.19
C THR A 172 11.15 -5.23 -8.22
N LYS A 173 11.68 -4.34 -7.37
CA LYS A 173 13.13 -4.12 -7.22
C LYS A 173 13.86 -5.42 -6.91
N MET A 174 13.39 -6.18 -5.93
CA MET A 174 14.00 -7.47 -5.54
C MET A 174 13.90 -8.51 -6.66
N SER A 175 12.81 -8.54 -7.41
CA SER A 175 12.67 -9.41 -8.59
C SER A 175 13.67 -9.04 -9.70
N MET A 176 13.88 -7.75 -9.95
CA MET A 176 14.88 -7.29 -10.95
C MET A 176 16.30 -7.62 -10.50
N LEU A 177 16.63 -7.43 -9.23
CA LEU A 177 17.93 -7.83 -8.68
C LEU A 177 18.17 -9.34 -8.85
N SER A 178 17.20 -10.17 -8.47
CA SER A 178 17.32 -11.62 -8.62
C SER A 178 17.55 -12.06 -10.08
N ARG A 179 17.00 -11.33 -11.07
CA ARG A 179 17.26 -11.59 -12.49
C ARG A 179 18.69 -11.21 -12.90
N LEU A 180 19.18 -10.07 -12.43
CA LEU A 180 20.56 -9.63 -12.71
C LEU A 180 21.57 -10.58 -12.07
N GLU A 181 21.37 -10.98 -10.83
CA GLU A 181 22.23 -11.89 -10.07
C GLU A 181 22.38 -13.25 -10.77
N LYS A 182 21.29 -13.81 -11.32
CA LYS A 182 21.32 -15.05 -12.08
C LYS A 182 22.23 -14.97 -13.33
N GLY A 183 22.37 -13.76 -13.90
CA GLY A 183 23.23 -13.52 -15.07
C GLY A 183 24.70 -13.23 -14.70
N LEU A 184 24.98 -12.81 -13.46
CA LEU A 184 26.29 -12.32 -13.02
C LEU A 184 27.03 -13.28 -12.08
N ASP A 185 26.35 -14.32 -11.57
CA ASP A 185 26.83 -15.22 -10.50
C ASP A 185 27.34 -14.46 -9.24
N GLN A 186 26.72 -13.32 -8.97
CA GLN A 186 27.05 -12.41 -7.86
C GLN A 186 25.77 -11.93 -7.17
N SER A 187 25.83 -11.82 -5.85
CA SER A 187 24.78 -11.15 -5.07
C SER A 187 24.99 -9.64 -5.09
N ILE A 188 23.91 -8.89 -5.30
CA ILE A 188 23.89 -7.42 -5.32
C ILE A 188 23.16 -6.94 -4.07
N ASP A 189 23.83 -6.09 -3.28
CA ASP A 189 23.18 -5.46 -2.14
C ASP A 189 21.97 -4.60 -2.61
N PRO A 190 20.75 -4.87 -2.14
CA PRO A 190 19.59 -4.09 -2.52
C PRO A 190 19.67 -2.60 -2.19
N GLU A 191 20.46 -2.20 -1.19
CA GLU A 191 20.64 -0.79 -0.84
C GLU A 191 21.44 0.00 -1.92
N ARG A 192 22.17 -0.70 -2.80
CA ARG A 192 22.93 -0.12 -3.93
C ARG A 192 22.11 0.04 -5.22
N ALA A 193 20.88 -0.46 -5.25
CA ALA A 193 20.02 -0.43 -6.42
C ALA A 193 18.86 0.56 -6.26
N GLU A 194 18.54 1.25 -7.35
CA GLU A 194 17.41 2.18 -7.41
C GLU A 194 16.45 1.82 -8.54
N LEU A 195 15.15 1.80 -8.21
CA LEU A 195 14.06 1.59 -9.17
C LEU A 195 13.42 2.93 -9.55
N LYS A 196 13.37 3.23 -10.85
CA LYS A 196 12.63 4.40 -11.37
C LYS A 196 11.20 4.00 -11.71
N THR A 197 10.26 4.48 -10.93
CA THR A 197 8.82 4.24 -11.07
C THR A 197 8.08 5.56 -11.19
N LEU A 198 7.02 5.62 -11.99
CA LEU A 198 6.10 6.75 -12.01
C LEU A 198 4.68 6.28 -12.29
N GLY A 199 3.72 6.89 -11.60
CA GLY A 199 2.29 6.68 -11.77
C GLY A 199 1.49 7.00 -10.52
N LEU A 200 0.36 6.31 -10.35
CA LEU A 200 -0.42 6.29 -9.12
C LEU A 200 -0.18 4.95 -8.39
N ASN A 201 -0.49 4.88 -7.12
CA ASN A 201 -0.42 3.62 -6.41
C ASN A 201 -1.29 2.56 -7.11
N HIS A 202 -0.73 1.40 -7.41
CA HIS A 202 -1.34 0.31 -8.18
C HIS A 202 -1.63 0.66 -9.66
N LEU A 203 -1.15 1.79 -10.14
CA LEU A 203 -1.26 2.23 -11.53
C LEU A 203 0.03 2.96 -11.95
N SER A 204 1.15 2.24 -11.94
CA SER A 204 2.48 2.79 -12.19
C SER A 204 3.28 1.95 -13.18
N TRP A 205 4.31 2.56 -13.76
CA TRP A 205 5.23 1.90 -14.69
C TRP A 205 6.66 2.04 -14.19
N HIS A 206 7.37 0.92 -14.19
CA HIS A 206 8.80 0.86 -13.91
C HIS A 206 9.57 1.13 -15.21
N ARG A 207 10.46 2.13 -15.20
CA ARG A 207 11.09 2.67 -16.42
C ARG A 207 12.58 2.93 -16.32
N GLY A 208 13.22 2.35 -15.33
CA GLY A 208 14.66 2.44 -15.14
C GLY A 208 15.10 1.69 -13.90
N PHE A 209 16.32 1.20 -13.94
CA PHE A 209 16.96 0.51 -12.84
C PHE A 209 18.45 0.79 -12.85
N THR A 210 18.99 1.25 -11.74
CA THR A 210 20.43 1.51 -11.59
C THR A 210 21.00 0.67 -10.45
N VAL A 211 22.28 0.30 -10.57
CA VAL A 211 23.07 -0.32 -9.50
C VAL A 211 24.35 0.50 -9.39
N ASP A 212 24.65 1.01 -8.19
CA ASP A 212 25.77 1.96 -7.96
C ASP A 212 25.76 3.17 -8.89
N GLY A 213 24.56 3.62 -9.29
CA GLY A 213 24.40 4.73 -10.23
C GLY A 213 24.56 4.37 -11.71
N GLU A 214 24.99 3.15 -12.03
CA GLU A 214 25.09 2.67 -13.42
C GLU A 214 23.73 2.19 -13.92
N ASP A 215 23.37 2.58 -15.14
CA ASP A 215 22.11 2.18 -15.76
C ASP A 215 22.17 0.73 -16.27
N VAL A 216 21.43 -0.14 -15.61
CA VAL A 216 21.28 -1.57 -15.98
C VAL A 216 19.89 -1.89 -16.52
N TRP A 217 19.09 -0.87 -16.84
CA TRP A 217 17.74 -1.06 -17.38
C TRP A 217 17.71 -1.86 -18.68
N PRO A 218 18.60 -1.66 -19.65
CA PRO A 218 18.63 -2.49 -20.86
C PRO A 218 18.78 -3.99 -20.57
N GLN A 219 19.62 -4.36 -19.59
CA GLN A 219 19.84 -5.75 -19.18
C GLN A 219 18.58 -6.33 -18.49
N VAL A 220 17.96 -5.56 -17.60
CA VAL A 220 16.70 -5.92 -16.93
C VAL A 220 15.60 -6.18 -17.97
N MET A 221 15.42 -5.26 -18.92
CA MET A 221 14.42 -5.40 -19.99
C MET A 221 14.67 -6.59 -20.88
N ALA A 222 15.91 -6.82 -21.30
CA ALA A 222 16.27 -7.97 -22.14
C ALA A 222 15.97 -9.30 -21.43
N SER A 223 16.37 -9.41 -20.15
CA SER A 223 16.12 -10.59 -19.33
C SER A 223 14.61 -10.82 -19.10
N TYR A 224 13.87 -9.76 -18.77
CA TYR A 224 12.43 -9.84 -18.54
C TYR A 224 11.65 -10.24 -19.79
N LEU A 225 11.96 -9.65 -20.96
CA LEU A 225 11.36 -10.03 -22.23
C LEU A 225 11.68 -11.46 -22.65
N ALA A 226 12.91 -11.94 -22.40
CA ALA A 226 13.28 -13.32 -22.65
C ALA A 226 12.47 -14.29 -21.78
N GLU A 227 12.29 -13.97 -20.49
CA GLU A 227 11.46 -14.75 -19.57
C GLU A 227 9.99 -14.80 -20.05
N LEU A 228 9.38 -13.65 -20.38
CA LEU A 228 8.00 -13.60 -20.88
C LEU A 228 7.81 -14.43 -22.15
N ARG A 229 8.78 -14.39 -23.09
CA ARG A 229 8.73 -15.17 -24.33
C ARG A 229 8.90 -16.67 -24.13
N SER A 230 9.49 -17.09 -23.01
CA SER A 230 9.67 -18.51 -22.67
C SER A 230 8.46 -19.16 -22.01
N GLN A 231 7.51 -18.34 -21.51
CA GLN A 231 6.32 -18.82 -20.80
C GLN A 231 5.16 -19.11 -21.78
N GLU A 232 4.45 -20.20 -21.57
CA GLU A 232 3.23 -20.52 -22.32
C GLU A 232 2.10 -19.51 -22.02
N HIS A 233 2.01 -19.07 -20.77
CA HIS A 233 1.01 -18.10 -20.30
C HIS A 233 1.69 -16.94 -19.58
N PRO A 234 2.35 -16.03 -20.30
CA PRO A 234 3.08 -14.93 -19.68
C PRO A 234 2.15 -13.96 -18.94
N GLU A 235 2.69 -13.37 -17.89
CA GLU A 235 1.99 -12.33 -17.11
C GLU A 235 1.60 -11.14 -17.99
N TRP A 236 2.49 -10.74 -18.89
CA TRP A 236 2.31 -9.68 -19.88
C TRP A 236 2.60 -10.20 -21.28
N ASP A 237 1.85 -9.71 -22.26
CA ASP A 237 2.25 -9.88 -23.65
C ASP A 237 3.62 -9.20 -23.87
N PRO A 238 4.66 -9.95 -24.32
CA PRO A 238 5.99 -9.41 -24.55
C PRO A 238 5.99 -8.18 -25.47
N ARG A 239 5.09 -8.15 -26.47
CA ARG A 239 4.97 -7.01 -27.39
C ARG A 239 4.50 -5.75 -26.69
N THR A 240 3.57 -5.86 -25.74
CA THR A 240 3.09 -4.73 -24.93
C THR A 240 4.24 -4.12 -24.13
N VAL A 241 5.02 -4.91 -23.42
CA VAL A 241 6.19 -4.45 -22.64
C VAL A 241 7.26 -3.82 -23.55
N GLU A 242 7.53 -4.44 -24.69
CA GLU A 242 8.52 -3.98 -25.68
C GLU A 242 8.13 -2.60 -26.25
N VAL A 243 6.85 -2.42 -26.65
CA VAL A 243 6.35 -1.14 -27.22
C VAL A 243 6.30 -0.03 -26.17
N LEU A 244 5.94 -0.36 -24.94
CA LEU A 244 5.96 0.59 -23.85
C LEU A 244 7.38 1.00 -23.45
N GLY A 245 8.37 0.12 -23.63
CA GLY A 245 9.73 0.30 -23.11
C GLY A 245 9.79 0.33 -21.58
N MET A 246 8.74 -0.13 -20.92
CA MET A 246 8.53 -0.07 -19.48
C MET A 246 7.89 -1.37 -18.99
N ILE A 247 8.11 -1.71 -17.72
CA ILE A 247 7.44 -2.85 -17.06
C ILE A 247 6.22 -2.31 -16.31
N PRO A 248 4.99 -2.71 -16.70
CA PRO A 248 3.79 -2.28 -16.00
C PRO A 248 3.71 -2.89 -14.61
N ASN A 249 3.23 -2.12 -13.63
CA ASN A 249 2.84 -2.64 -12.33
C ASN A 249 1.81 -3.77 -12.49
N TYR A 250 1.91 -4.82 -11.66
CA TYR A 250 1.02 -5.98 -11.71
C TYR A 250 -0.48 -5.62 -11.76
N TYR A 251 -0.90 -4.59 -11.03
CA TYR A 251 -2.30 -4.15 -10.99
C TYR A 251 -2.81 -3.56 -12.32
N LEU A 252 -1.92 -3.13 -13.21
CA LEU A 252 -2.31 -2.69 -14.56
C LEU A 252 -2.94 -3.81 -15.40
N GLN A 253 -2.82 -5.09 -14.98
CA GLN A 253 -3.55 -6.18 -15.62
C GLN A 253 -5.08 -6.02 -15.54
N TYR A 254 -5.60 -5.35 -14.52
CA TYR A 254 -7.04 -5.06 -14.43
C TYR A 254 -7.51 -4.10 -15.54
N PHE A 255 -6.62 -3.24 -16.04
CA PHE A 255 -6.88 -2.25 -17.09
C PHE A 255 -6.53 -2.78 -18.48
N TYR A 256 -5.42 -3.50 -18.63
CA TYR A 256 -4.94 -3.99 -19.93
C TYR A 256 -5.47 -5.39 -20.30
N HIS A 257 -5.91 -6.16 -19.32
CA HIS A 257 -6.44 -7.51 -19.49
C HIS A 257 -7.82 -7.67 -18.83
N THR A 258 -8.66 -6.64 -18.91
CA THR A 258 -9.96 -6.57 -18.20
C THR A 258 -10.82 -7.79 -18.47
N ASP A 259 -11.02 -8.18 -19.75
CA ASP A 259 -11.85 -9.33 -20.12
C ASP A 259 -11.32 -10.64 -19.54
N LYS A 260 -9.98 -10.83 -19.58
CA LYS A 260 -9.34 -12.01 -18.98
C LYS A 260 -9.55 -12.06 -17.47
N LYS A 261 -9.47 -10.91 -16.79
CA LYS A 261 -9.70 -10.82 -15.34
C LYS A 261 -11.16 -11.07 -14.99
N LEU A 262 -12.11 -10.49 -15.72
CA LEU A 262 -13.54 -10.75 -15.55
C LEU A 262 -13.88 -12.23 -15.77
N ALA A 263 -13.37 -12.85 -16.82
CA ALA A 263 -13.57 -14.28 -17.08
C ALA A 263 -13.00 -15.17 -15.95
N ALA A 264 -11.87 -14.78 -15.36
CA ALA A 264 -11.33 -15.48 -14.19
C ALA A 264 -12.19 -15.30 -12.94
N GLN A 265 -12.66 -14.09 -12.68
CA GLN A 265 -13.51 -13.77 -11.53
C GLN A 265 -14.93 -14.34 -11.62
N ALA A 266 -15.43 -14.60 -12.84
CA ALA A 266 -16.69 -15.31 -13.04
C ALA A 266 -16.69 -16.75 -12.48
N LYS A 267 -15.52 -17.28 -12.12
CA LYS A 267 -15.36 -18.61 -11.49
C LYS A 267 -15.42 -18.57 -9.96
N TRP A 268 -15.50 -17.38 -9.36
CA TRP A 268 -15.62 -17.24 -7.90
C TRP A 268 -16.92 -17.85 -7.37
N PRO A 269 -16.99 -18.37 -6.10
CA PRO A 269 -15.93 -18.45 -5.10
C PRO A 269 -14.88 -19.54 -5.41
N PRO A 270 -13.66 -19.49 -4.80
CA PRO A 270 -13.21 -18.47 -3.85
C PRO A 270 -12.69 -17.20 -4.53
N SER A 271 -12.93 -16.05 -3.93
CA SER A 271 -12.24 -14.81 -4.25
C SER A 271 -10.88 -14.75 -3.54
N ARG A 272 -10.07 -13.75 -3.86
CA ARG A 272 -8.81 -13.56 -3.12
C ARG A 272 -9.03 -13.26 -1.63
N ALA A 273 -10.11 -12.57 -1.28
CA ALA A 273 -10.48 -12.36 0.11
C ALA A 273 -10.80 -13.68 0.82
N ASP A 274 -11.56 -14.57 0.19
CA ASP A 274 -11.89 -15.88 0.75
C ASP A 274 -10.61 -16.70 1.04
N GLU A 275 -9.65 -16.72 0.09
CA GLU A 275 -8.37 -17.39 0.28
C GLU A 275 -7.56 -16.80 1.45
N VAL A 276 -7.50 -15.46 1.53
CA VAL A 276 -6.72 -14.78 2.58
C VAL A 276 -7.37 -14.95 3.95
N ILE A 277 -8.70 -15.03 4.07
CA ILE A 277 -9.39 -15.33 5.33
C ILE A 277 -8.90 -16.67 5.89
N VAL A 278 -8.83 -17.71 5.07
CA VAL A 278 -8.33 -19.05 5.51
C VAL A 278 -6.88 -18.97 6.00
N VAL A 279 -6.04 -18.23 5.28
CA VAL A 279 -4.63 -18.03 5.68
C VAL A 279 -4.53 -17.25 7.00
N GLU A 280 -5.30 -16.16 7.16
CA GLU A 280 -5.30 -15.38 8.40
C GLU A 280 -5.77 -16.18 9.62
N GLU A 281 -6.83 -16.98 9.47
CA GLU A 281 -7.30 -17.86 10.54
C GLU A 281 -6.24 -18.90 10.94
N ALA A 282 -5.53 -19.46 9.96
CA ALA A 282 -4.45 -20.40 10.23
C ALA A 282 -3.28 -19.72 10.96
N LEU A 283 -2.91 -18.50 10.57
CA LEU A 283 -1.87 -17.72 11.23
C LEU A 283 -2.27 -17.34 12.66
N LEU A 284 -3.49 -16.86 12.88
CA LEU A 284 -3.97 -16.52 14.23
C LEU A 284 -3.93 -17.74 15.15
N ARG A 285 -4.31 -18.94 14.68
CA ARG A 285 -4.16 -20.17 15.45
C ARG A 285 -2.69 -20.48 15.79
N GLN A 286 -1.77 -20.31 14.85
CA GLN A 286 -0.34 -20.50 15.10
C GLN A 286 0.19 -19.48 16.13
N TYR A 287 -0.25 -18.22 16.05
CA TYR A 287 0.18 -17.17 16.97
C TYR A 287 -0.28 -17.38 18.42
N THR A 288 -1.27 -18.23 18.67
CA THR A 288 -1.64 -18.61 20.05
C THR A 288 -0.69 -19.63 20.69
N ASP A 289 0.17 -20.30 19.91
CA ASP A 289 1.13 -21.27 20.44
C ASP A 289 2.25 -20.54 21.22
N PRO A 290 2.39 -20.78 22.54
CA PRO A 290 3.43 -20.14 23.34
C PRO A 290 4.86 -20.59 22.97
N ALA A 291 5.00 -21.72 22.28
CA ALA A 291 6.30 -22.21 21.82
C ALA A 291 6.79 -21.49 20.55
N LEU A 292 5.88 -20.85 19.81
CA LEU A 292 6.22 -20.09 18.61
C LEU A 292 6.86 -18.75 19.01
N LYS A 293 8.12 -18.53 18.57
CA LYS A 293 8.93 -17.33 18.89
C LYS A 293 9.48 -16.60 17.67
N GLU A 294 9.20 -17.11 16.47
CA GLU A 294 9.62 -16.54 15.19
C GLU A 294 8.44 -16.56 14.21
N PRO A 295 8.34 -15.61 13.27
CA PRO A 295 7.29 -15.62 12.27
C PRO A 295 7.26 -16.92 11.47
N PRO A 296 6.10 -17.60 11.35
CA PRO A 296 6.01 -18.84 10.60
C PRO A 296 6.11 -18.59 9.10
N ALA A 297 6.64 -19.57 8.35
CA ALA A 297 6.78 -19.50 6.90
C ALA A 297 5.43 -19.26 6.17
N ASP A 298 4.32 -19.70 6.75
CA ASP A 298 2.97 -19.49 6.21
C ASP A 298 2.58 -18.02 6.10
N LEU A 299 3.23 -17.12 6.84
CA LEU A 299 3.00 -15.68 6.75
C LEU A 299 3.21 -15.15 5.31
N MET A 300 4.16 -15.72 4.58
CA MET A 300 4.43 -15.34 3.18
C MET A 300 3.27 -15.66 2.22
N LYS A 301 2.41 -16.62 2.56
CA LYS A 301 1.23 -16.99 1.75
C LYS A 301 0.14 -15.92 1.75
N ARG A 302 0.13 -15.08 2.79
CA ARG A 302 -0.82 -13.97 2.89
C ARG A 302 -0.60 -12.90 1.80
N GLY A 303 0.62 -12.80 1.27
CA GLY A 303 1.05 -11.73 0.36
C GLY A 303 1.67 -10.56 1.16
N GLY A 304 2.27 -9.58 0.49
CA GLY A 304 2.89 -8.42 1.14
C GLY A 304 4.36 -8.64 1.54
N ALA A 305 5.08 -9.46 0.79
CA ALA A 305 6.52 -9.64 0.97
C ALA A 305 7.24 -8.28 1.05
N TYR A 306 8.29 -8.20 1.88
CA TYR A 306 9.11 -7.01 2.12
C TYR A 306 8.36 -5.80 2.75
N TYR A 307 7.20 -6.03 3.35
CA TYR A 307 6.44 -4.97 4.01
C TYR A 307 7.25 -4.30 5.14
N SER A 308 7.84 -5.11 6.02
CA SER A 308 8.71 -4.64 7.10
C SER A 308 9.94 -3.91 6.57
N THR A 309 10.51 -4.39 5.47
CA THR A 309 11.69 -3.80 4.83
C THR A 309 11.39 -2.37 4.41
N VAL A 310 10.28 -2.14 3.68
CA VAL A 310 9.89 -0.78 3.24
C VAL A 310 9.69 0.14 4.44
N ALA A 311 8.94 -0.32 5.47
CA ALA A 311 8.66 0.48 6.65
C ALA A 311 9.94 0.88 7.37
N THR A 312 10.75 -0.10 7.73
CA THR A 312 11.91 0.13 8.59
C THR A 312 13.07 0.81 7.86
N GLN A 313 13.23 0.58 6.55
CA GLN A 313 14.20 1.32 5.72
C GLN A 313 13.86 2.80 5.66
N LEU A 314 12.60 3.14 5.33
CA LEU A 314 12.15 4.53 5.23
C LEU A 314 12.30 5.25 6.58
N LEU A 315 11.88 4.62 7.69
CA LEU A 315 12.05 5.19 9.03
C LEU A 315 13.52 5.38 9.40
N THR A 316 14.38 4.41 9.05
CA THR A 316 15.84 4.48 9.30
C THR A 316 16.48 5.59 8.48
N ALA A 317 16.13 5.73 7.20
CA ALA A 317 16.62 6.78 6.31
C ALA A 317 16.24 8.18 6.83
N HIS A 318 14.98 8.36 7.25
CA HIS A 318 14.49 9.60 7.82
C HIS A 318 15.20 9.93 9.15
N TYR A 319 15.26 8.97 10.08
CA TYR A 319 15.86 9.18 11.39
C TYR A 319 17.34 9.55 11.31
N ASN A 320 18.09 8.86 10.46
CA ASN A 320 19.54 9.05 10.31
C ASN A 320 19.91 10.15 9.28
N ASN A 321 18.92 10.78 8.65
CA ASN A 321 19.16 11.83 7.64
C ASN A 321 20.01 11.34 6.44
N LEU A 322 19.67 10.16 5.90
CA LEU A 322 20.53 9.50 4.90
C LEU A 322 20.38 10.07 3.49
N GLY A 323 19.23 10.66 3.16
CA GLY A 323 18.94 11.13 1.80
C GLY A 323 18.73 9.98 0.79
N GLU A 324 18.41 8.79 1.29
CA GLU A 324 18.18 7.60 0.45
C GLU A 324 16.96 7.76 -0.47
N THR A 325 17.06 7.17 -1.66
CA THR A 325 15.96 7.14 -2.63
C THR A 325 15.00 6.00 -2.33
N HIS A 326 13.72 6.34 -2.10
CA HIS A 326 12.63 5.37 -1.94
C HIS A 326 11.50 5.67 -2.92
N VAL A 327 10.82 4.63 -3.45
CA VAL A 327 9.58 4.80 -4.21
C VAL A 327 8.43 4.86 -3.21
N VAL A 328 7.76 6.00 -3.17
CA VAL A 328 6.70 6.31 -2.20
C VAL A 328 5.54 7.06 -2.86
N ASN A 329 4.42 7.17 -2.14
CA ASN A 329 3.28 7.99 -2.54
C ASN A 329 3.36 9.34 -1.84
N ILE A 330 3.59 10.41 -2.60
CA ILE A 330 3.70 11.79 -2.11
C ILE A 330 3.15 12.79 -3.15
N PRO A 331 2.82 14.02 -2.74
CA PRO A 331 2.47 15.08 -3.69
C PRO A 331 3.59 15.33 -4.69
N ASN A 332 3.21 15.60 -5.93
CA ASN A 332 4.11 15.89 -7.05
C ASN A 332 5.04 17.09 -6.79
N GLN A 333 4.55 18.16 -6.19
CA GLN A 333 5.31 19.37 -5.86
C GLN A 333 6.11 19.94 -7.05
N GLY A 334 5.69 19.65 -8.29
CA GLY A 334 6.36 20.09 -9.52
C GLY A 334 7.50 19.19 -10.01
N ALA A 335 7.75 18.05 -9.36
CA ALA A 335 8.80 17.10 -9.75
C ALA A 335 8.51 16.44 -11.12
N VAL A 336 7.23 16.26 -11.47
CA VAL A 336 6.81 15.89 -12.82
C VAL A 336 6.24 17.15 -13.49
N PRO A 337 6.94 17.73 -14.49
CA PRO A 337 6.48 18.93 -15.17
C PRO A 337 5.09 18.73 -15.79
N GLU A 338 4.31 19.80 -15.84
CA GLU A 338 2.96 19.85 -16.44
C GLU A 338 1.87 19.08 -15.67
N TRP A 339 2.24 18.24 -14.68
CA TRP A 339 1.25 17.58 -13.83
C TRP A 339 0.95 18.45 -12.61
N PRO A 340 -0.30 18.48 -12.10
CA PRO A 340 -0.66 19.28 -10.93
C PRO A 340 0.22 18.97 -9.71
N ALA A 341 0.69 20.02 -9.03
CA ALA A 341 1.62 19.89 -7.92
C ALA A 341 1.02 19.18 -6.70
N ASN A 342 -0.30 19.20 -6.54
CA ASN A 342 -1.04 18.56 -5.44
C ASN A 342 -1.47 17.11 -5.73
N TRP A 343 -1.17 16.58 -6.91
CA TRP A 343 -1.43 15.16 -7.19
C TRP A 343 -0.45 14.28 -6.40
N VAL A 344 -0.97 13.36 -5.62
CA VAL A 344 -0.15 12.32 -5.01
C VAL A 344 0.20 11.29 -6.08
N LEU A 345 1.49 11.04 -6.25
CA LEU A 345 2.06 10.12 -7.23
C LEU A 345 2.87 9.04 -6.52
N GLU A 346 2.94 7.85 -7.11
CA GLU A 346 3.92 6.83 -6.74
C GLU A 346 5.18 7.07 -7.55
N MET A 347 6.23 7.56 -6.89
CA MET A 347 7.46 8.02 -7.53
C MET A 347 8.67 7.95 -6.60
N PRO A 348 9.90 8.00 -7.14
CA PRO A 348 11.11 8.13 -6.34
C PRO A 348 11.14 9.44 -5.56
N ALA A 349 11.54 9.35 -4.31
CA ALA A 349 11.74 10.50 -3.42
C ALA A 349 12.98 10.32 -2.56
N SER A 350 13.67 11.41 -2.27
CA SER A 350 14.76 11.46 -1.30
C SER A 350 14.17 11.56 0.11
N VAL A 351 14.61 10.67 1.00
CA VAL A 351 14.16 10.58 2.38
C VAL A 351 15.25 11.07 3.32
N SER A 352 14.99 12.16 4.00
CA SER A 352 15.93 12.78 4.96
C SER A 352 15.16 13.32 6.16
N ARG A 353 15.86 13.74 7.20
CA ARG A 353 15.26 14.34 8.40
C ARG A 353 14.50 15.65 8.11
N SER A 354 14.84 16.36 7.05
CA SER A 354 14.12 17.55 6.61
C SER A 354 12.80 17.25 5.91
N GLY A 355 12.49 15.98 5.71
CA GLY A 355 11.28 15.49 5.07
C GLY A 355 11.55 14.60 3.88
N ILE A 356 10.49 14.29 3.15
CA ILE A 356 10.50 13.45 1.96
C ILE A 356 10.23 14.33 0.75
N GLN A 357 11.19 14.37 -0.17
CA GLN A 357 11.16 15.26 -1.33
C GLN A 357 11.08 14.44 -2.63
N PRO A 358 10.11 14.72 -3.52
CA PRO A 358 10.02 14.02 -4.78
C PRO A 358 11.22 14.35 -5.67
N ILE A 359 11.74 13.33 -6.35
CA ILE A 359 12.87 13.50 -7.27
C ILE A 359 12.36 13.92 -8.65
N PRO A 360 12.85 15.03 -9.22
CA PRO A 360 12.44 15.49 -10.55
C PRO A 360 12.55 14.38 -11.60
N THR A 361 11.50 14.20 -12.36
CA THR A 361 11.41 13.13 -13.35
C THR A 361 10.56 13.54 -14.55
N GLN A 362 10.86 12.99 -15.73
CA GLN A 362 10.08 13.26 -16.94
C GLN A 362 8.68 12.65 -16.85
N PRO A 363 7.65 13.25 -17.44
CA PRO A 363 6.32 12.68 -17.51
C PRO A 363 6.30 11.35 -18.26
N LEU A 364 5.21 10.60 -18.09
CA LEU A 364 4.96 9.36 -18.82
C LEU A 364 4.38 9.67 -20.22
N PRO A 365 4.56 8.74 -21.20
CA PRO A 365 3.99 8.88 -22.54
C PRO A 365 2.46 9.08 -22.51
N PRO A 366 1.87 9.69 -23.56
CA PRO A 366 0.42 9.94 -23.64
C PRO A 366 -0.44 8.69 -23.42
N ALA A 367 0.02 7.52 -23.87
CA ALA A 367 -0.68 6.25 -23.67
C ALA A 367 -0.87 5.88 -22.17
N CYS A 368 0.07 6.29 -21.30
CA CYS A 368 -0.03 6.08 -19.84
C CYS A 368 -0.73 7.28 -19.17
N PHE A 369 -0.43 8.50 -19.61
CA PHE A 369 -0.97 9.71 -18.99
C PHE A 369 -2.49 9.79 -19.04
N GLY A 370 -3.13 9.41 -20.16
CA GLY A 370 -4.58 9.40 -20.27
C GLY A 370 -5.25 8.54 -19.19
N LEU A 371 -4.70 7.37 -18.95
CA LEU A 371 -5.18 6.48 -17.90
C LEU A 371 -4.94 7.05 -16.48
N ILE A 372 -3.76 7.64 -16.25
CA ILE A 372 -3.44 8.32 -14.98
C ILE A 372 -4.43 9.46 -14.72
N ALA A 373 -4.69 10.33 -15.72
CA ALA A 373 -5.57 11.47 -15.55
C ALA A 373 -7.01 11.05 -15.19
N GLN A 374 -7.53 10.00 -15.84
CA GLN A 374 -8.84 9.43 -15.50
C GLN A 374 -8.90 8.88 -14.08
N VAL A 375 -7.93 8.04 -13.70
CA VAL A 375 -7.92 7.44 -12.37
C VAL A 375 -7.65 8.49 -11.31
N LYS A 376 -6.81 9.51 -11.58
CA LYS A 376 -6.60 10.60 -10.63
C LYS A 376 -7.88 11.45 -10.44
N SER A 377 -8.66 11.69 -11.48
CA SER A 377 -9.96 12.36 -11.35
C SER A 377 -10.90 11.56 -10.45
N PHE A 378 -10.95 10.24 -10.65
CA PHE A 378 -11.66 9.33 -9.75
C PHE A 378 -11.15 9.41 -8.31
N GLU A 379 -9.84 9.41 -8.08
CA GLU A 379 -9.26 9.52 -6.73
C GLU A 379 -9.68 10.81 -6.03
N LEU A 380 -9.57 11.94 -6.71
CA LEU A 380 -9.94 13.25 -6.14
C LEU A 380 -11.42 13.30 -5.76
N LEU A 381 -12.32 12.86 -6.65
CA LEU A 381 -13.75 12.79 -6.38
C LEU A 381 -14.10 11.80 -5.27
N THR A 382 -13.39 10.66 -5.20
CA THR A 382 -13.57 9.69 -4.11
C THR A 382 -13.14 10.27 -2.77
N VAL A 383 -12.08 11.06 -2.72
CA VAL A 383 -11.64 11.73 -1.49
C VAL A 383 -12.70 12.74 -1.01
N GLU A 384 -13.25 13.57 -1.91
CA GLU A 384 -14.35 14.49 -1.59
C GLU A 384 -15.58 13.73 -1.04
N ALA A 385 -15.99 12.68 -1.75
CA ALA A 385 -17.09 11.83 -1.32
C ALA A 385 -16.87 11.21 0.06
N ALA A 386 -15.65 10.72 0.32
CA ALA A 386 -15.29 10.08 1.58
C ALA A 386 -15.30 11.04 2.77
N VAL A 387 -14.84 12.29 2.56
CA VAL A 387 -14.72 13.28 3.63
C VAL A 387 -16.07 13.94 3.95
N HIS A 388 -16.87 14.21 2.94
CA HIS A 388 -18.08 15.03 3.07
C HIS A 388 -19.39 14.24 2.97
N GLY A 389 -19.35 12.94 2.70
CA GLY A 389 -20.57 12.15 2.43
C GLY A 389 -21.25 12.58 1.12
N ASP A 390 -20.51 13.19 0.20
CA ASP A 390 -21.05 13.75 -1.05
C ASP A 390 -21.37 12.64 -2.06
N ARG A 391 -22.69 12.37 -2.23
CA ARG A 391 -23.19 11.36 -3.17
C ARG A 391 -22.98 11.73 -4.62
N ASP A 392 -23.00 13.03 -4.96
CA ASP A 392 -22.78 13.49 -6.31
C ASP A 392 -21.31 13.34 -6.71
N ALA A 393 -20.38 13.67 -5.80
CA ALA A 393 -18.97 13.38 -6.00
C ALA A 393 -18.72 11.87 -6.14
N ALA A 394 -19.38 11.03 -5.33
CA ALA A 394 -19.30 9.58 -5.43
C ALA A 394 -19.82 9.06 -6.79
N TYR A 395 -20.93 9.61 -7.26
CA TYR A 395 -21.50 9.29 -8.59
C TYR A 395 -20.53 9.66 -9.71
N GLN A 396 -19.96 10.87 -9.66
CA GLN A 396 -18.99 11.34 -10.65
C GLN A 396 -17.70 10.52 -10.62
N ALA A 397 -17.25 10.10 -9.44
CA ALA A 397 -16.08 9.22 -9.32
C ALA A 397 -16.28 7.88 -10.04
N LEU A 398 -17.43 7.23 -9.84
CA LEU A 398 -17.77 5.98 -10.53
C LEU A 398 -17.85 6.17 -12.05
N LEU A 399 -18.41 7.30 -12.51
CA LEU A 399 -18.51 7.62 -13.92
C LEU A 399 -17.14 7.89 -14.58
N ALA A 400 -16.20 8.48 -13.82
CA ALA A 400 -14.87 8.82 -14.31
C ALA A 400 -13.92 7.62 -14.38
N HIS A 401 -14.14 6.57 -13.57
CA HIS A 401 -13.19 5.46 -13.49
C HIS A 401 -13.23 4.57 -14.75
N PRO A 402 -12.08 4.25 -15.40
CA PRO A 402 -12.07 3.44 -16.62
C PRO A 402 -12.56 1.99 -16.43
N LEU A 403 -12.57 1.48 -15.22
CA LEU A 403 -13.18 0.19 -14.83
C LEU A 403 -14.52 0.39 -14.10
N GLY A 404 -15.10 1.58 -14.18
CA GLY A 404 -16.38 1.93 -13.58
C GLY A 404 -17.57 1.43 -14.43
N PRO A 405 -18.80 1.57 -13.88
CA PRO A 405 -20.01 1.23 -14.58
C PRO A 405 -20.31 2.21 -15.73
N THR A 406 -21.09 1.77 -16.70
CA THR A 406 -21.71 2.66 -17.69
C THR A 406 -22.74 3.59 -17.01
N ALA A 407 -23.00 4.76 -17.59
CA ALA A 407 -23.81 5.83 -16.99
C ALA A 407 -25.19 5.37 -16.50
N ASP A 408 -25.83 4.45 -17.23
CA ASP A 408 -27.13 3.84 -16.89
C ASP A 408 -27.09 2.93 -15.64
N LYS A 409 -25.90 2.53 -15.18
CA LYS A 409 -25.71 1.63 -14.03
C LYS A 409 -25.09 2.32 -12.82
N VAL A 410 -24.54 3.53 -12.94
CA VAL A 410 -23.81 4.21 -11.86
C VAL A 410 -24.65 4.29 -10.59
N GLN A 411 -25.91 4.70 -10.70
CA GLN A 411 -26.79 4.83 -9.52
C GLN A 411 -26.97 3.51 -8.79
N ALA A 412 -27.26 2.44 -9.53
CA ALA A 412 -27.48 1.12 -8.92
C ALA A 412 -26.20 0.58 -8.23
N VAL A 413 -25.01 0.84 -8.82
CA VAL A 413 -23.72 0.46 -8.21
C VAL A 413 -23.45 1.27 -6.96
N LEU A 414 -23.72 2.59 -6.99
CA LEU A 414 -23.53 3.48 -5.84
C LEU A 414 -24.46 3.08 -4.68
N ASP A 415 -25.75 2.84 -4.95
CA ASP A 415 -26.71 2.45 -3.92
C ASP A 415 -26.33 1.11 -3.27
N ASP A 416 -25.94 0.11 -4.08
CA ASP A 416 -25.45 -1.19 -3.56
C ASP A 416 -24.17 -1.01 -2.74
N MET A 417 -23.23 -0.17 -3.19
CA MET A 417 -22.00 0.12 -2.46
C MET A 417 -22.28 0.74 -1.09
N LEU A 418 -23.10 1.76 -1.05
CA LEU A 418 -23.44 2.48 0.19
C LEU A 418 -24.20 1.58 1.15
N GLU A 419 -25.15 0.80 0.68
CA GLU A 419 -25.91 -0.13 1.52
C GLU A 419 -25.04 -1.29 2.02
N THR A 420 -24.21 -1.89 1.16
CA THR A 420 -23.29 -2.98 1.51
C THR A 420 -22.32 -2.60 2.65
N HIS A 421 -21.93 -1.33 2.71
CA HIS A 421 -20.94 -0.82 3.69
C HIS A 421 -21.55 0.20 4.67
N ARG A 422 -22.86 0.25 4.81
CA ARG A 422 -23.61 1.24 5.60
C ARG A 422 -23.02 1.48 6.98
N ASP A 423 -22.70 0.42 7.70
CA ASP A 423 -22.15 0.49 9.08
C ASP A 423 -20.81 1.22 9.17
N TYR A 424 -20.10 1.36 8.05
CA TYR A 424 -18.77 1.99 7.96
C TYR A 424 -18.79 3.32 7.21
N LEU A 425 -19.96 3.79 6.80
CA LEU A 425 -20.17 4.99 5.98
C LEU A 425 -21.17 5.96 6.62
N PRO A 426 -21.06 6.30 7.92
CA PRO A 426 -22.05 7.16 8.59
C PRO A 426 -22.23 8.50 7.88
N GLN A 427 -21.15 9.08 7.31
CA GLN A 427 -21.18 10.37 6.63
C GLN A 427 -22.13 10.46 5.42
N PHE A 428 -22.65 9.34 4.92
CA PHE A 428 -23.62 9.32 3.81
C PHE A 428 -25.08 9.21 4.27
N TRP A 429 -25.31 9.06 5.60
CA TRP A 429 -26.61 8.76 6.17
C TRP A 429 -27.08 9.77 7.23
N ASP A 430 -26.18 10.62 7.71
CA ASP A 430 -26.44 11.66 8.75
C ASP A 430 -27.04 12.94 8.16
#